data_caecb6d3c9b7515922818d2751248548
#
_entry.id   caecb6d3c9b7515922818d2751248548
#
_cell.length_a   1.000
_cell.length_b   1.000
_cell.length_c   1.000
_cell.angle_alpha   90.00
_cell.angle_beta   90.00
_cell.angle_gamma   90.00
#
_symmetry.space_group_name_H-M   'P 1'
#
loop_
_entity.id
_entity.type
_entity.pdbx_description
1 polymer ?
#
loop_
_entity_poly.entity_id
_entity_poly.type
_entity_poly.pdbx_seq_one_letter_code
_entity_poly.pdbx_strand_id
1 'polypeptide(L)'
;MADLRNVTETPKGVVGPKAFNQRFRLNRYYPCAELAGVLDHHWIVEWDLRDQPPYVQRTLPYPCVNLVFDRRRTGIFGVVSGAFETTLAGAGTVIGLRFRPGAFRAFFGKPVHLATDKILPASTLLDCDDAQAEDAVLGAEDDAGMVAAAEALLLRVLPPPDPQVERIHAILQMLQQDLGLTQVRDLAERAGMSERTLQQLFSNYVGVTPKWVICRYRLHEAADKLAGGEPVDLAELAQSLGYFDQAHFTRDFRKLVGKAPAEYRREDGRQ
;
A
#
# COMPACT_ATOMS: atom_id res chain seq x y z
N MET A 1 -16.82 -20.18 12.28
CA MET A 1 -16.64 -19.14 11.25
C MET A 1 -16.03 -17.93 11.93
N ALA A 2 -14.83 -17.51 11.55
CA ALA A 2 -14.28 -16.27 12.07
C ALA A 2 -15.15 -15.11 11.56
N ASP A 3 -15.61 -14.27 12.48
CA ASP A 3 -16.42 -13.09 12.14
C ASP A 3 -15.48 -12.05 11.50
N LEU A 4 -15.52 -11.94 10.16
CA LEU A 4 -14.69 -11.00 9.42
C LEU A 4 -15.10 -9.56 9.74
N ARG A 5 -14.19 -8.78 10.30
CA ARG A 5 -14.39 -7.35 10.56
C ARG A 5 -14.00 -6.54 9.34
N ASN A 6 -14.98 -5.93 8.68
CA ASN A 6 -14.75 -5.08 7.51
C ASN A 6 -13.98 -3.80 7.86
N VAL A 7 -13.05 -3.41 6.99
CA VAL A 7 -12.45 -2.07 7.00
C VAL A 7 -13.43 -1.10 6.34
N THR A 8 -13.94 -0.14 7.10
CA THR A 8 -15.00 0.79 6.66
C THR A 8 -14.47 2.06 5.99
N GLU A 9 -13.19 2.40 6.19
CA GLU A 9 -12.58 3.58 5.57
C GLU A 9 -12.52 3.41 4.04
N THR A 10 -12.68 4.52 3.33
CA THR A 10 -12.55 4.55 1.87
C THR A 10 -11.18 4.03 1.42
N PRO A 11 -11.10 3.12 0.44
CA PRO A 11 -9.82 2.67 -0.10
C PRO A 11 -9.02 3.84 -0.66
N LYS A 12 -7.85 4.10 -0.08
CA LYS A 12 -6.93 5.12 -0.59
C LYS A 12 -5.92 4.49 -1.54
N GLY A 13 -5.50 5.25 -2.57
CA GLY A 13 -4.44 4.84 -3.48
C GLY A 13 -4.89 4.06 -4.73
N VAL A 14 -6.17 3.81 -4.91
CA VAL A 14 -6.72 3.29 -6.18
C VAL A 14 -6.86 4.45 -7.15
N VAL A 15 -6.19 4.40 -8.30
CA VAL A 15 -6.34 5.40 -9.36
C VAL A 15 -7.57 5.05 -10.18
N GLY A 16 -8.47 6.03 -10.41
CA GLY A 16 -9.72 5.79 -11.10
C GLY A 16 -10.74 4.99 -10.28
N PRO A 17 -11.03 5.37 -9.01
CA PRO A 17 -11.84 4.53 -8.11
C PRO A 17 -13.25 4.27 -8.65
N LYS A 18 -13.84 5.20 -9.41
CA LYS A 18 -15.16 4.99 -10.03
C LYS A 18 -15.16 3.91 -11.10
N ALA A 19 -14.18 3.95 -12.02
CA ALA A 19 -14.03 2.95 -13.07
C ALA A 19 -13.65 1.58 -12.47
N PHE A 20 -12.88 1.58 -11.37
CA PHE A 20 -12.53 0.39 -10.63
C PHE A 20 -13.78 -0.27 -10.01
N ASN A 21 -14.56 0.47 -9.22
CA ASN A 21 -15.73 -0.06 -8.51
C ASN A 21 -16.85 -0.60 -9.44
N GLN A 22 -16.87 -0.18 -10.71
CA GLN A 22 -17.82 -0.70 -11.70
C GLN A 22 -17.42 -2.07 -12.27
N ARG A 23 -16.16 -2.47 -12.12
CA ARG A 23 -15.57 -3.66 -12.77
C ARG A 23 -15.01 -4.68 -11.80
N PHE A 24 -14.75 -4.25 -10.57
CA PHE A 24 -14.04 -5.04 -9.56
C PHE A 24 -14.78 -4.99 -8.23
N ARG A 25 -14.76 -6.11 -7.53
CA ARG A 25 -15.12 -6.15 -6.10
C ARG A 25 -13.85 -6.02 -5.29
N LEU A 26 -13.78 -5.03 -4.39
CA LEU A 26 -12.70 -4.87 -3.42
C LEU A 26 -13.28 -4.98 -2.03
N ASN A 27 -12.90 -6.01 -1.29
CA ASN A 27 -13.19 -6.16 0.12
C ASN A 27 -11.91 -6.03 0.93
N ARG A 28 -12.03 -5.45 2.13
CA ARG A 28 -10.92 -5.32 3.07
C ARG A 28 -11.36 -5.75 4.46
N TYR A 29 -10.46 -6.48 5.14
CA TYR A 29 -10.75 -7.07 6.44
C TYR A 29 -9.62 -6.81 7.42
N TYR A 30 -9.95 -6.48 8.66
CA TYR A 30 -8.95 -6.41 9.72
C TYR A 30 -8.42 -7.82 10.05
N PRO A 31 -7.13 -7.93 10.41
CA PRO A 31 -6.56 -9.21 10.81
C PRO A 31 -7.10 -9.70 12.16
N CYS A 32 -6.83 -10.97 12.47
CA CYS A 32 -7.02 -11.50 13.82
C CYS A 32 -6.17 -10.74 14.84
N ALA A 33 -6.50 -10.88 16.12
CA ALA A 33 -5.86 -10.13 17.20
C ALA A 33 -4.34 -10.37 17.27
N GLU A 34 -3.90 -11.59 17.02
CA GLU A 34 -2.50 -12.01 17.05
C GLU A 34 -1.66 -11.34 15.95
N LEU A 35 -2.28 -11.07 14.79
CA LEU A 35 -1.63 -10.45 13.64
C LEU A 35 -1.81 -8.93 13.58
N ALA A 36 -2.65 -8.34 14.42
CA ALA A 36 -2.94 -6.89 14.42
C ALA A 36 -1.70 -6.01 14.67
N GLY A 37 -0.67 -6.55 15.34
CA GLY A 37 0.62 -5.87 15.53
C GLY A 37 1.50 -5.82 14.28
N VAL A 38 1.26 -6.70 13.29
CA VAL A 38 2.11 -6.85 12.10
C VAL A 38 1.38 -6.61 10.79
N LEU A 39 0.07 -6.83 10.73
CA LEU A 39 -0.75 -6.55 9.55
C LEU A 39 -1.62 -5.30 9.76
N ASP A 40 -1.79 -4.55 8.68
CA ASP A 40 -2.72 -3.42 8.59
C ASP A 40 -4.13 -3.92 8.25
N HIS A 41 -4.25 -4.63 7.15
CA HIS A 41 -5.48 -5.29 6.72
C HIS A 41 -5.21 -6.35 5.63
N HIS A 42 -6.20 -7.22 5.41
CA HIS A 42 -6.31 -8.03 4.21
C HIS A 42 -7.10 -7.26 3.15
N TRP A 43 -6.76 -7.47 1.89
CA TRP A 43 -7.54 -6.96 0.76
C TRP A 43 -7.76 -8.09 -0.25
N ILE A 44 -8.99 -8.19 -0.76
CA ILE A 44 -9.38 -9.18 -1.77
C ILE A 44 -9.96 -8.41 -2.94
N VAL A 45 -9.43 -8.67 -4.13
CA VAL A 45 -9.95 -8.13 -5.39
C VAL A 45 -10.44 -9.29 -6.26
N GLU A 46 -11.67 -9.18 -6.72
CA GLU A 46 -12.26 -10.09 -7.69
C GLU A 46 -12.65 -9.34 -8.94
N TRP A 47 -12.50 -10.00 -10.07
CA TRP A 47 -12.90 -9.48 -11.37
C TRP A 47 -13.45 -10.56 -12.29
N ASP A 48 -14.38 -10.15 -13.16
CA ASP A 48 -14.81 -10.91 -14.32
C ASP A 48 -14.82 -9.99 -15.54
N LEU A 49 -13.78 -10.12 -16.35
CA LEU A 49 -13.58 -9.37 -17.60
C LEU A 49 -13.59 -10.34 -18.82
N ARG A 50 -14.22 -11.50 -18.67
CA ARG A 50 -14.46 -12.38 -19.83
C ARG A 50 -15.19 -11.58 -20.87
N ASP A 51 -15.13 -11.57 -22.04
CA ASP A 51 -15.79 -10.77 -23.07
C ASP A 51 -15.50 -9.25 -23.03
N GLN A 52 -14.51 -8.82 -22.23
CA GLN A 52 -14.04 -7.43 -22.16
C GLN A 52 -12.54 -7.35 -22.49
N PRO A 53 -12.07 -6.20 -23.01
CA PRO A 53 -10.64 -6.00 -23.20
C PRO A 53 -9.91 -5.99 -21.84
N PRO A 54 -8.63 -6.40 -21.82
CA PRO A 54 -7.79 -6.30 -20.62
C PRO A 54 -7.82 -4.88 -20.04
N TYR A 55 -7.85 -4.80 -18.72
CA TYR A 55 -7.86 -3.53 -17.99
C TYR A 55 -6.55 -3.32 -17.25
N VAL A 56 -5.91 -2.15 -17.47
CA VAL A 56 -4.70 -1.76 -16.74
C VAL A 56 -5.10 -0.99 -15.50
N GLN A 57 -4.96 -1.64 -14.33
CA GLN A 57 -5.16 -1.00 -13.04
C GLN A 57 -3.87 -0.38 -12.55
N ARG A 58 -3.92 0.91 -12.21
CA ARG A 58 -2.83 1.63 -11.56
C ARG A 58 -3.17 1.87 -10.09
N THR A 59 -2.19 1.71 -9.24
CA THR A 59 -2.33 1.95 -7.79
C THR A 59 -1.19 2.84 -7.31
N LEU A 60 -1.50 3.75 -6.41
CA LEU A 60 -0.52 4.57 -5.72
C LEU A 60 0.04 3.75 -4.54
N PRO A 61 1.29 3.29 -4.59
CA PRO A 61 1.83 2.45 -3.53
C PRO A 61 1.98 3.22 -2.22
N TYR A 62 1.70 2.53 -1.12
CA TYR A 62 2.05 2.93 0.24
C TYR A 62 3.42 2.38 0.64
N PRO A 63 4.06 2.89 1.70
CA PRO A 63 5.32 2.35 2.21
C PRO A 63 5.10 1.01 2.95
N CYS A 64 4.49 0.05 2.27
CA CYS A 64 4.09 -1.24 2.82
C CYS A 64 4.55 -2.38 1.93
N VAL A 65 4.95 -3.48 2.55
CA VAL A 65 5.14 -4.77 1.89
C VAL A 65 3.81 -5.52 1.90
N ASN A 66 3.55 -6.33 0.88
CA ASN A 66 2.36 -7.18 0.82
C ASN A 66 2.79 -8.62 0.54
N LEU A 67 2.21 -9.58 1.27
CA LEU A 67 2.20 -10.98 0.87
C LEU A 67 0.94 -11.18 0.03
N VAL A 68 1.10 -11.62 -1.21
CA VAL A 68 0.02 -11.69 -2.20
C VAL A 68 -0.11 -13.12 -2.71
N PHE A 69 -1.34 -13.63 -2.74
CA PHE A 69 -1.70 -14.89 -3.39
C PHE A 69 -2.52 -14.58 -4.64
N ASP A 70 -1.94 -14.90 -5.78
CA ASP A 70 -2.50 -14.66 -7.12
C ASP A 70 -2.06 -15.81 -8.03
N ARG A 71 -3.00 -16.53 -8.66
CA ARG A 71 -2.73 -17.65 -9.57
C ARG A 71 -1.72 -17.31 -10.68
N ARG A 72 -1.52 -16.04 -10.96
CA ARG A 72 -0.53 -15.57 -11.93
C ARG A 72 0.84 -15.34 -11.31
N ARG A 73 0.89 -14.93 -10.04
CA ARG A 73 2.14 -14.59 -9.36
C ARG A 73 1.97 -14.43 -7.84
N THR A 74 2.00 -15.53 -7.12
CA THR A 74 2.09 -15.53 -5.64
C THR A 74 3.48 -15.08 -5.19
N GLY A 75 3.56 -14.29 -4.12
CA GLY A 75 4.84 -13.85 -3.55
C GLY A 75 4.76 -12.64 -2.63
N ILE A 76 5.93 -12.20 -2.18
CA ILE A 76 6.11 -11.02 -1.34
C ILE A 76 6.44 -9.83 -2.24
N PHE A 77 5.52 -8.89 -2.33
CA PHE A 77 5.70 -7.64 -3.05
C PHE A 77 6.32 -6.60 -2.11
N GLY A 78 7.58 -6.30 -2.34
CA GLY A 78 8.29 -5.24 -1.62
C GLY A 78 7.67 -3.87 -1.87
N VAL A 79 8.14 -2.86 -1.15
CA VAL A 79 7.68 -1.48 -1.38
C VAL A 79 7.97 -1.08 -2.81
N VAL A 80 6.95 -0.63 -3.54
CA VAL A 80 7.09 -0.14 -4.91
C VAL A 80 7.44 1.34 -4.88
N SER A 81 8.64 1.69 -5.31
CA SER A 81 9.13 3.08 -5.25
C SER A 81 8.52 3.98 -6.33
N GLY A 82 8.09 3.40 -7.45
CA GLY A 82 7.44 4.08 -8.57
C GLY A 82 5.90 4.01 -8.55
N ALA A 83 5.29 3.98 -9.73
CA ALA A 83 3.90 3.61 -9.94
C ALA A 83 3.76 2.09 -9.99
N PHE A 84 2.68 1.56 -9.47
CA PHE A 84 2.34 0.14 -9.62
C PHE A 84 1.22 -0.03 -10.63
N GLU A 85 1.47 -0.87 -11.63
CA GLU A 85 0.48 -1.22 -12.65
C GLU A 85 0.34 -2.73 -12.75
N THR A 86 -0.89 -3.19 -12.90
CA THR A 86 -1.21 -4.58 -13.19
C THR A 86 -2.26 -4.67 -14.28
N THR A 87 -2.09 -5.60 -15.21
CA THR A 87 -3.09 -5.88 -16.25
C THR A 87 -3.99 -7.01 -15.78
N LEU A 88 -5.29 -6.75 -15.72
CA LEU A 88 -6.33 -7.70 -15.36
C LEU A 88 -7.07 -8.13 -16.63
N ALA A 89 -7.23 -9.44 -16.81
CA ALA A 89 -7.91 -10.03 -17.96
C ALA A 89 -8.65 -11.30 -17.53
N GLY A 90 -9.69 -11.70 -18.27
CA GLY A 90 -10.49 -12.86 -17.93
C GLY A 90 -11.19 -12.72 -16.59
N ALA A 91 -11.26 -13.78 -15.80
CA ALA A 91 -11.80 -13.75 -14.44
C ALA A 91 -10.73 -14.19 -13.45
N GLY A 92 -10.79 -13.68 -12.22
CA GLY A 92 -9.84 -14.07 -11.18
C GLY A 92 -10.09 -13.43 -9.83
N THR A 93 -9.35 -13.95 -8.86
CA THR A 93 -9.34 -13.47 -7.47
C THR A 93 -7.90 -13.37 -7.02
N VAL A 94 -7.61 -12.32 -6.27
CA VAL A 94 -6.33 -12.10 -5.59
C VAL A 94 -6.58 -11.67 -4.15
N ILE A 95 -5.82 -12.21 -3.22
CA ILE A 95 -5.78 -11.74 -1.83
C ILE A 95 -4.38 -11.25 -1.47
N GLY A 96 -4.31 -10.14 -0.76
CA GLY A 96 -3.08 -9.61 -0.23
C GLY A 96 -3.18 -9.30 1.27
N LEU A 97 -2.12 -9.66 1.99
CA LEU A 97 -1.92 -9.31 3.39
C LEU A 97 -0.97 -8.12 3.44
N ARG A 98 -1.48 -6.97 3.83
CA ARG A 98 -0.70 -5.74 3.91
C ARG A 98 -0.01 -5.63 5.25
N PHE A 99 1.31 -5.68 5.24
CA PHE A 99 2.09 -5.47 6.45
C PHE A 99 2.02 -4.01 6.91
N ARG A 100 1.95 -3.80 8.21
CA ARG A 100 2.20 -2.48 8.80
C ARG A 100 3.63 -2.04 8.43
N PRO A 101 3.84 -0.75 8.11
CA PRO A 101 5.18 -0.26 7.81
C PRO A 101 6.17 -0.62 8.91
N GLY A 102 7.27 -1.26 8.54
CA GLY A 102 8.28 -1.73 9.48
C GLY A 102 8.12 -3.18 9.94
N ALA A 103 6.91 -3.73 9.99
CA ALA A 103 6.65 -5.05 10.54
C ALA A 103 7.30 -6.20 9.73
N PHE A 104 7.38 -6.06 8.42
CA PHE A 104 8.00 -7.07 7.56
C PHE A 104 9.48 -7.34 7.88
N ARG A 105 10.18 -6.38 8.50
CA ARG A 105 11.60 -6.51 8.87
C ARG A 105 11.87 -7.73 9.75
N ALA A 106 11.00 -8.00 10.73
CA ALA A 106 11.16 -9.10 11.66
C ALA A 106 11.01 -10.47 10.99
N PHE A 107 10.11 -10.59 10.01
CA PHE A 107 9.95 -11.80 9.19
C PHE A 107 11.10 -11.98 8.21
N PHE A 108 11.54 -10.92 7.55
CA PHE A 108 12.55 -10.99 6.49
C PHE A 108 13.96 -11.22 7.02
N GLY A 109 14.25 -10.82 8.27
CA GLY A 109 15.56 -10.94 8.90
C GLY A 109 16.66 -10.06 8.29
N LYS A 110 16.36 -9.28 7.23
CA LYS A 110 17.30 -8.45 6.47
C LYS A 110 16.74 -7.04 6.30
N PRO A 111 17.55 -6.02 6.00
CA PRO A 111 17.06 -4.67 5.68
C PRO A 111 16.00 -4.69 4.58
N VAL A 112 14.86 -4.03 4.81
CA VAL A 112 13.68 -4.07 3.91
C VAL A 112 13.96 -3.44 2.55
N HIS A 113 14.91 -2.48 2.45
CA HIS A 113 15.32 -1.91 1.16
C HIS A 113 15.84 -2.96 0.17
N LEU A 114 16.30 -4.13 0.62
CA LEU A 114 16.72 -5.23 -0.25
C LEU A 114 15.54 -5.89 -0.99
N ALA A 115 14.31 -5.71 -0.48
CA ALA A 115 13.08 -6.17 -1.11
C ALA A 115 12.37 -5.07 -1.94
N THR A 116 12.80 -3.81 -1.86
CA THR A 116 12.18 -2.69 -2.58
C THR A 116 12.26 -2.91 -4.10
N ASP A 117 11.15 -2.65 -4.78
CA ASP A 117 10.94 -2.87 -6.22
C ASP A 117 11.17 -4.33 -6.69
N LYS A 118 11.06 -5.29 -5.76
CA LYS A 118 11.21 -6.72 -6.06
C LYS A 118 9.97 -7.49 -5.64
N ILE A 119 9.77 -8.61 -6.30
CA ILE A 119 8.84 -9.66 -5.86
C ILE A 119 9.69 -10.87 -5.48
N LEU A 120 9.59 -11.26 -4.21
CA LEU A 120 10.30 -12.42 -3.66
C LEU A 120 9.32 -13.60 -3.58
N PRO A 121 9.81 -14.86 -3.65
CA PRO A 121 8.96 -16.03 -3.37
C PRO A 121 8.31 -15.92 -1.99
N ALA A 122 7.06 -16.38 -1.84
CA ALA A 122 6.38 -16.44 -0.55
C ALA A 122 7.11 -17.37 0.44
N SER A 123 7.76 -18.42 -0.06
CA SER A 123 8.63 -19.32 0.68
C SER A 123 9.88 -18.64 1.31
N THR A 124 10.17 -17.38 0.95
CA THR A 124 11.16 -16.56 1.68
C THR A 124 10.72 -16.27 3.12
N LEU A 125 9.42 -16.30 3.36
CA LEU A 125 8.78 -15.98 4.64
C LEU A 125 8.02 -17.20 5.19
N LEU A 126 7.27 -17.90 4.34
CA LEU A 126 6.45 -19.04 4.75
C LEU A 126 7.29 -20.33 4.83
N ASP A 127 6.87 -21.27 5.66
CA ASP A 127 7.48 -22.60 5.84
C ASP A 127 6.95 -23.67 4.87
N CYS A 128 6.40 -23.24 3.74
CA CYS A 128 5.92 -24.07 2.63
C CYS A 128 6.29 -23.44 1.29
N ASP A 129 6.18 -24.18 0.21
CA ASP A 129 6.40 -23.65 -1.13
C ASP A 129 5.23 -22.75 -1.60
N ASP A 130 5.51 -21.93 -2.61
CA ASP A 130 4.56 -20.92 -3.11
C ASP A 130 3.28 -21.55 -3.66
N ALA A 131 3.36 -22.72 -4.32
CA ALA A 131 2.20 -23.41 -4.90
C ALA A 131 1.30 -24.01 -3.82
N GLN A 132 1.88 -24.60 -2.78
CA GLN A 132 1.14 -25.12 -1.64
C GLN A 132 0.42 -23.99 -0.89
N ALA A 133 1.12 -22.86 -0.67
CA ALA A 133 0.54 -21.69 -0.02
C ALA A 133 -0.61 -21.10 -0.86
N GLU A 134 -0.41 -20.99 -2.17
CA GLU A 134 -1.41 -20.48 -3.10
C GLU A 134 -2.66 -21.37 -3.12
N ASP A 135 -2.50 -22.70 -3.25
CA ASP A 135 -3.63 -23.63 -3.26
C ASP A 135 -4.38 -23.65 -1.94
N ALA A 136 -3.70 -23.56 -0.81
CA ALA A 136 -4.33 -23.49 0.50
C ALA A 136 -5.21 -22.24 0.66
N VAL A 137 -4.77 -21.09 0.13
CA VAL A 137 -5.47 -19.81 0.26
C VAL A 137 -6.53 -19.63 -0.82
N LEU A 138 -6.18 -19.78 -2.09
CA LEU A 138 -7.10 -19.53 -3.20
C LEU A 138 -8.03 -20.71 -3.52
N GLY A 139 -7.86 -21.85 -2.83
CA GLY A 139 -8.78 -22.99 -2.86
C GLY A 139 -9.97 -22.86 -1.91
N ALA A 140 -10.00 -21.83 -1.06
CA ALA A 140 -11.12 -21.56 -0.17
C ALA A 140 -12.35 -21.07 -0.94
N GLU A 141 -13.55 -21.37 -0.41
CA GLU A 141 -14.82 -21.08 -1.09
C GLU A 141 -15.23 -19.59 -1.02
N ASP A 142 -14.79 -18.89 0.02
CA ASP A 142 -15.21 -17.51 0.29
C ASP A 142 -14.05 -16.66 0.88
N ASP A 143 -14.30 -15.37 1.04
CA ASP A 143 -13.35 -14.41 1.62
C ASP A 143 -12.91 -14.84 3.03
N ALA A 144 -13.81 -15.38 3.84
CA ALA A 144 -13.51 -15.81 5.20
C ALA A 144 -12.53 -16.98 5.23
N GLY A 145 -12.74 -17.95 4.37
CA GLY A 145 -11.85 -19.09 4.20
C GLY A 145 -10.47 -18.66 3.69
N MET A 146 -10.43 -17.76 2.69
CA MET A 146 -9.15 -17.22 2.17
C MET A 146 -8.36 -16.48 3.25
N VAL A 147 -9.02 -15.61 4.01
CA VAL A 147 -8.37 -14.87 5.11
C VAL A 147 -7.87 -15.83 6.18
N ALA A 148 -8.71 -16.79 6.62
CA ALA A 148 -8.33 -17.75 7.66
C ALA A 148 -7.13 -18.62 7.22
N ALA A 149 -7.11 -19.10 5.99
CA ALA A 149 -6.00 -19.88 5.44
C ALA A 149 -4.70 -19.06 5.38
N ALA A 150 -4.77 -17.81 4.90
CA ALA A 150 -3.62 -16.92 4.81
C ALA A 150 -3.07 -16.54 6.19
N GLU A 151 -3.95 -16.27 7.16
CA GLU A 151 -3.56 -16.00 8.55
C GLU A 151 -2.92 -17.22 9.20
N ALA A 152 -3.47 -18.42 9.00
CA ALA A 152 -2.91 -19.65 9.53
C ALA A 152 -1.46 -19.89 9.05
N LEU A 153 -1.16 -19.63 7.77
CA LEU A 153 0.20 -19.69 7.24
C LEU A 153 1.13 -18.68 7.92
N LEU A 154 0.67 -17.44 8.09
CA LEU A 154 1.51 -16.38 8.67
C LEU A 154 1.73 -16.56 10.18
N LEU A 155 0.75 -17.07 10.91
CA LEU A 155 0.84 -17.34 12.35
C LEU A 155 1.91 -18.40 12.68
N ARG A 156 2.16 -19.37 11.81
CA ARG A 156 3.19 -20.39 12.00
C ARG A 156 4.60 -19.82 12.06
N VAL A 157 4.81 -18.68 11.41
CA VAL A 157 6.11 -18.01 11.28
C VAL A 157 6.15 -16.64 11.96
N LEU A 158 5.15 -16.34 12.81
CA LEU A 158 5.03 -15.03 13.46
C LEU A 158 6.22 -14.77 14.38
N PRO A 159 7.02 -13.72 14.11
CA PRO A 159 8.15 -13.36 14.95
C PRO A 159 7.68 -12.65 16.25
N PRO A 160 8.55 -12.59 17.28
CA PRO A 160 8.26 -11.77 18.44
C PRO A 160 8.07 -10.29 18.06
N PRO A 161 7.28 -9.52 18.84
CA PRO A 161 7.06 -8.10 18.60
C PRO A 161 8.37 -7.29 18.56
N ASP A 162 8.47 -6.38 17.59
CA ASP A 162 9.60 -5.45 17.45
C ASP A 162 9.15 -4.02 17.81
N PRO A 163 9.70 -3.41 18.87
CA PRO A 163 9.35 -2.05 19.30
C PRO A 163 9.58 -0.97 18.23
N GLN A 164 10.46 -1.22 17.25
CA GLN A 164 10.70 -0.27 16.16
C GLN A 164 9.46 -0.10 15.26
N VAL A 165 8.58 -1.09 15.18
CA VAL A 165 7.33 -1.01 14.41
C VAL A 165 6.45 0.12 14.96
N GLU A 166 6.26 0.18 16.27
CA GLU A 166 5.46 1.24 16.89
C GLU A 166 6.13 2.62 16.75
N ARG A 167 7.47 2.67 16.83
CA ARG A 167 8.21 3.91 16.58
C ARG A 167 8.01 4.42 15.16
N ILE A 168 8.08 3.55 14.16
CA ILE A 168 7.83 3.89 12.76
C ILE A 168 6.38 4.34 12.59
N HIS A 169 5.44 3.62 13.19
CA HIS A 169 4.03 3.98 13.14
C HIS A 169 3.78 5.40 13.69
N ALA A 170 4.36 5.74 14.84
CA ALA A 170 4.27 7.10 15.41
C ALA A 170 4.85 8.17 14.47
N ILE A 171 6.00 7.90 13.81
CA ILE A 171 6.60 8.84 12.84
C ILE A 171 5.70 9.01 11.61
N LEU A 172 5.10 7.93 11.11
CA LEU A 172 4.19 8.00 9.97
C LEU A 172 2.88 8.73 10.33
N GLN A 173 2.39 8.58 11.55
CA GLN A 173 1.24 9.35 12.04
C GLN A 173 1.53 10.85 12.09
N MET A 174 2.74 11.27 12.50
CA MET A 174 3.13 12.69 12.45
C MET A 174 2.98 13.26 11.03
N LEU A 175 3.40 12.50 10.00
CA LEU A 175 3.29 12.92 8.59
C LEU A 175 1.84 12.97 8.09
N GLN A 176 0.96 12.11 8.61
CA GLN A 176 -0.46 12.10 8.25
C GLN A 176 -1.23 13.24 8.91
N GLN A 177 -0.84 13.61 10.14
CA GLN A 177 -1.49 14.67 10.91
C GLN A 177 -1.01 16.07 10.54
N ASP A 178 0.21 16.20 10.02
CA ASP A 178 0.84 17.47 9.69
C ASP A 178 1.49 17.43 8.30
N LEU A 179 0.72 17.83 7.29
CA LEU A 179 1.19 17.93 5.91
C LEU A 179 2.24 19.05 5.69
N GLY A 180 2.43 19.92 6.67
CA GLY A 180 3.48 20.93 6.69
C GLY A 180 4.88 20.36 6.95
N LEU A 181 4.99 19.11 7.44
CA LEU A 181 6.25 18.39 7.57
C LEU A 181 6.78 17.96 6.19
N THR A 182 7.44 18.88 5.50
CA THR A 182 7.92 18.67 4.11
C THR A 182 9.41 18.36 4.03
N GLN A 183 10.17 18.58 5.11
CA GLN A 183 11.62 18.39 5.18
C GLN A 183 11.98 17.20 6.09
N VAL A 184 12.97 16.44 5.68
CA VAL A 184 13.47 15.29 6.46
C VAL A 184 14.04 15.73 7.80
N ARG A 185 14.70 16.90 7.83
CA ARG A 185 15.26 17.49 9.05
C ARG A 185 14.16 17.75 10.10
N ASP A 186 13.07 18.39 9.70
CA ASP A 186 11.99 18.76 10.61
C ASP A 186 11.27 17.53 11.18
N LEU A 187 11.12 16.49 10.33
CA LEU A 187 10.61 15.18 10.76
C LEU A 187 11.55 14.50 11.75
N ALA A 188 12.87 14.53 11.51
CA ALA A 188 13.86 13.93 12.38
C ALA A 188 13.90 14.62 13.75
N GLU A 189 13.87 15.97 13.76
CA GLU A 189 13.80 16.77 14.98
C GLU A 189 12.54 16.42 15.79
N ARG A 190 11.37 16.39 15.15
CA ARG A 190 10.11 16.03 15.80
C ARG A 190 10.08 14.59 16.33
N ALA A 191 10.78 13.69 15.66
CA ALA A 191 10.92 12.30 16.07
C ALA A 191 12.04 12.09 17.14
N GLY A 192 12.73 13.15 17.57
CA GLY A 192 13.76 13.11 18.58
C GLY A 192 15.01 12.34 18.13
N MET A 193 15.40 12.44 16.84
CA MET A 193 16.57 11.73 16.32
C MET A 193 17.31 12.55 15.25
N SER A 194 18.54 12.14 14.90
CA SER A 194 19.27 12.73 13.79
C SER A 194 18.68 12.29 12.44
N GLU A 195 18.85 13.12 11.39
CA GLU A 195 18.45 12.73 10.01
C GLU A 195 19.09 11.40 9.58
N ARG A 196 20.36 11.18 9.93
CA ARG A 196 21.07 9.93 9.64
C ARG A 196 20.39 8.72 10.28
N THR A 197 19.99 8.86 11.55
CA THR A 197 19.28 7.80 12.30
C THR A 197 17.93 7.52 11.66
N LEU A 198 17.18 8.56 11.29
CA LEU A 198 15.89 8.44 10.61
C LEU A 198 16.04 7.75 9.24
N GLN A 199 17.03 8.14 8.44
CA GLN A 199 17.32 7.51 7.15
C GLN A 199 17.66 6.03 7.29
N GLN A 200 18.50 5.67 8.28
CA GLN A 200 18.84 4.27 8.57
C GLN A 200 17.62 3.46 9.03
N LEU A 201 16.79 4.02 9.90
CA LEU A 201 15.55 3.39 10.36
C LEU A 201 14.63 3.09 9.18
N PHE A 202 14.38 4.08 8.32
CA PHE A 202 13.51 3.91 7.17
C PHE A 202 14.08 2.93 6.14
N SER A 203 15.36 2.99 5.84
CA SER A 203 16.02 2.05 4.94
C SER A 203 15.91 0.60 5.45
N ASN A 204 16.14 0.38 6.74
CA ASN A 204 16.17 -0.95 7.34
C ASN A 204 14.76 -1.54 7.53
N TYR A 205 13.77 -0.74 7.89
CA TYR A 205 12.46 -1.20 8.31
C TYR A 205 11.35 -0.92 7.30
N VAL A 206 11.38 0.24 6.63
CA VAL A 206 10.35 0.64 5.68
C VAL A 206 10.73 0.29 4.24
N GLY A 207 12.03 0.31 3.91
CA GLY A 207 12.56 -0.03 2.60
C GLY A 207 12.73 1.16 1.65
N VAL A 208 12.25 2.34 2.03
CA VAL A 208 12.34 3.59 1.25
C VAL A 208 12.82 4.73 2.13
N THR A 209 13.21 5.86 1.54
CA THR A 209 13.73 7.00 2.29
C THR A 209 12.60 7.80 2.97
N PRO A 210 12.87 8.51 4.09
CA PRO A 210 11.90 9.44 4.68
C PRO A 210 11.37 10.48 3.70
N LYS A 211 12.24 11.03 2.82
CA LYS A 211 11.85 11.98 1.79
C LYS A 211 10.83 11.37 0.82
N TRP A 212 11.03 10.10 0.43
CA TRP A 212 10.08 9.40 -0.43
C TRP A 212 8.71 9.30 0.24
N VAL A 213 8.67 8.94 1.53
CA VAL A 213 7.41 8.79 2.27
C VAL A 213 6.69 10.14 2.40
N ILE A 214 7.40 11.22 2.74
CA ILE A 214 6.86 12.59 2.79
C ILE A 214 6.21 12.94 1.45
N CYS A 215 6.93 12.79 0.33
CA CYS A 215 6.39 13.07 -0.99
C CYS A 215 5.18 12.18 -1.31
N ARG A 216 5.21 10.93 -0.89
CA ARG A 216 4.13 9.96 -1.17
C ARG A 216 2.84 10.34 -0.47
N TYR A 217 2.86 10.66 0.82
CA TYR A 217 1.66 11.09 1.56
C TYR A 217 1.06 12.39 0.99
N ARG A 218 1.90 13.33 0.59
CA ARG A 218 1.44 14.58 -0.06
C ARG A 218 0.73 14.31 -1.39
N LEU A 219 1.23 13.37 -2.19
CA LEU A 219 0.61 13.00 -3.47
C LEU A 219 -0.68 12.17 -3.28
N HIS A 220 -0.78 11.36 -2.24
CA HIS A 220 -2.03 10.72 -1.86
C HIS A 220 -3.10 11.74 -1.47
N GLU A 221 -2.75 12.70 -0.62
CA GLU A 221 -3.66 13.79 -0.23
C GLU A 221 -4.12 14.62 -1.43
N ALA A 222 -3.19 14.90 -2.37
CA ALA A 222 -3.54 15.58 -3.62
C ALA A 222 -4.56 14.78 -4.45
N ALA A 223 -4.33 13.46 -4.58
CA ALA A 223 -5.23 12.59 -5.35
C ALA A 223 -6.62 12.52 -4.70
N ASP A 224 -6.69 12.39 -3.38
CA ASP A 224 -7.95 12.36 -2.63
C ASP A 224 -8.73 13.68 -2.80
N LYS A 225 -8.08 14.85 -2.68
CA LYS A 225 -8.70 16.16 -2.89
C LYS A 225 -9.20 16.35 -4.32
N LEU A 226 -8.42 15.90 -5.32
CA LEU A 226 -8.80 16.02 -6.72
C LEU A 226 -9.94 15.07 -7.11
N ALA A 227 -10.04 13.90 -6.47
CA ALA A 227 -11.13 12.95 -6.68
C ALA A 227 -12.44 13.37 -5.99
N GLY A 228 -12.36 14.24 -4.97
CA GLY A 228 -13.52 14.72 -4.18
C GLY A 228 -14.53 15.57 -4.95
N GLY A 229 -14.23 15.98 -6.20
CA GLY A 229 -15.15 16.69 -7.09
C GLY A 229 -15.30 18.19 -6.81
N GLU A 230 -14.74 18.73 -5.74
CA GLU A 230 -14.77 20.16 -5.46
C GLU A 230 -13.82 20.96 -6.39
N PRO A 231 -14.13 22.22 -6.68
CA PRO A 231 -13.21 23.10 -7.37
C PRO A 231 -11.91 23.27 -6.58
N VAL A 232 -10.79 22.85 -7.15
CA VAL A 232 -9.46 22.95 -6.54
C VAL A 232 -8.58 23.83 -7.41
N ASP A 233 -8.04 24.91 -6.85
CA ASP A 233 -6.95 25.65 -7.48
C ASP A 233 -5.66 24.84 -7.36
N LEU A 234 -5.06 24.51 -8.50
CA LEU A 234 -3.87 23.65 -8.53
C LEU A 234 -2.61 24.35 -8.01
N ALA A 235 -2.55 25.70 -8.07
CA ALA A 235 -1.44 26.45 -7.52
C ALA A 235 -1.53 26.49 -5.99
N GLU A 236 -2.74 26.76 -5.46
CA GLU A 236 -3.01 26.73 -4.02
C GLU A 236 -2.79 25.32 -3.44
N LEU A 237 -3.26 24.27 -4.14
CA LEU A 237 -3.03 22.89 -3.75
C LEU A 237 -1.53 22.58 -3.70
N ALA A 238 -0.77 22.95 -4.73
CA ALA A 238 0.69 22.75 -4.76
C ALA A 238 1.35 23.43 -3.56
N GLN A 239 0.99 24.67 -3.28
CA GLN A 239 1.53 25.43 -2.15
C GLN A 239 1.16 24.81 -0.81
N SER A 240 -0.10 24.42 -0.60
CA SER A 240 -0.56 23.76 0.64
C SER A 240 0.15 22.43 0.91
N LEU A 241 0.56 21.74 -0.15
CA LEU A 241 1.37 20.53 -0.09
C LEU A 241 2.89 20.82 0.00
N GLY A 242 3.32 22.10 0.12
CA GLY A 242 4.71 22.51 0.26
C GLY A 242 5.56 22.31 -1.00
N TYR A 243 4.95 22.32 -2.19
CA TYR A 243 5.70 22.42 -3.44
C TYR A 243 6.11 23.87 -3.71
N PHE A 244 7.27 24.04 -4.33
CA PHE A 244 7.76 25.36 -4.71
C PHE A 244 6.87 26.04 -5.74
N ASP A 245 6.40 25.26 -6.74
CA ASP A 245 5.49 25.72 -7.77
C ASP A 245 4.58 24.58 -8.29
N GLN A 246 3.54 24.97 -9.02
CA GLN A 246 2.59 24.06 -9.64
C GLN A 246 3.23 23.14 -10.70
N ALA A 247 4.29 23.57 -11.38
CA ALA A 247 4.94 22.77 -12.42
C ALA A 247 5.71 21.61 -11.80
N HIS A 248 6.37 21.81 -10.66
CA HIS A 248 7.03 20.77 -9.89
C HIS A 248 5.99 19.75 -9.36
N PHE A 249 4.91 20.22 -8.73
CA PHE A 249 3.80 19.40 -8.30
C PHE A 249 3.23 18.55 -9.47
N THR A 250 2.95 19.18 -10.61
CA THR A 250 2.37 18.50 -11.78
C THR A 250 3.30 17.40 -12.31
N ARG A 251 4.61 17.61 -12.32
CA ARG A 251 5.59 16.58 -12.75
C ARG A 251 5.59 15.37 -11.81
N ASP A 252 5.63 15.61 -10.50
CA ASP A 252 5.65 14.54 -9.50
C ASP A 252 4.34 13.77 -9.49
N PHE A 253 3.21 14.48 -9.56
CA PHE A 253 1.88 13.87 -9.64
C PHE A 253 1.75 12.99 -10.90
N ARG A 254 2.12 13.53 -12.07
CA ARG A 254 2.05 12.76 -13.32
C ARG A 254 2.96 11.52 -13.29
N LYS A 255 4.15 11.63 -12.73
CA LYS A 255 5.08 10.50 -12.59
C LYS A 255 4.47 9.37 -11.75
N LEU A 256 3.69 9.71 -10.72
CA LEU A 256 3.09 8.74 -9.83
C LEU A 256 1.74 8.23 -10.32
N VAL A 257 0.83 9.14 -10.69
CA VAL A 257 -0.55 8.84 -11.05
C VAL A 257 -0.68 8.45 -12.53
N GLY A 258 0.29 8.88 -13.37
CA GLY A 258 0.31 8.65 -14.81
C GLY A 258 -0.46 9.70 -15.61
N LYS A 259 -1.21 10.57 -14.94
CA LYS A 259 -2.02 11.65 -15.51
C LYS A 259 -1.68 12.98 -14.86
N ALA A 260 -1.89 14.09 -15.59
CA ALA A 260 -1.76 15.40 -14.96
C ALA A 260 -2.89 15.66 -13.95
N PRO A 261 -2.69 16.47 -12.89
CA PRO A 261 -3.72 16.76 -11.90
C PRO A 261 -5.04 17.25 -12.49
N ALA A 262 -5.00 18.12 -13.50
CA ALA A 262 -6.19 18.62 -14.18
C ALA A 262 -6.94 17.54 -14.98
N GLU A 263 -6.21 16.59 -15.58
CA GLU A 263 -6.77 15.45 -16.30
C GLU A 263 -7.41 14.47 -15.31
N TYR A 264 -6.70 14.13 -14.24
CA TYR A 264 -7.17 13.24 -13.18
C TYR A 264 -8.49 13.76 -12.57
N ARG A 265 -8.56 15.07 -12.23
CA ARG A 265 -9.77 15.70 -11.71
C ARG A 265 -10.96 15.59 -12.69
N ARG A 266 -10.72 15.74 -14.00
CA ARG A 266 -11.82 15.65 -15.00
C ARG A 266 -12.40 14.25 -15.11
N GLU A 267 -11.59 13.21 -14.94
CA GLU A 267 -12.02 11.82 -15.11
C GLU A 267 -12.62 11.25 -13.82
N ASP A 268 -11.98 11.51 -12.68
CA ASP A 268 -12.35 10.93 -11.39
C ASP A 268 -13.21 11.89 -10.52
N GLY A 269 -13.11 13.20 -10.72
CA GLY A 269 -13.87 14.23 -10.01
C GLY A 269 -15.27 14.52 -10.56
N ARG A 270 -15.70 13.89 -11.64
CA ARG A 270 -17.09 14.06 -12.14
C ARG A 270 -18.04 13.19 -11.34
N GLN A 271 -18.98 13.84 -10.67
CA GLN A 271 -20.22 13.23 -10.17
C GLN A 271 -21.18 12.94 -11.31
#